data_d4b4551ee38985c842d5a8a9a0318901
#
_entry.id   d4b4551ee38985c842d5a8a9a0318901
#
_cell.length_a   1.000
_cell.length_b   1.000
_cell.length_c   1.000
_cell.angle_alpha   90.00
_cell.angle_beta   90.00
_cell.angle_gamma   90.00
#
_symmetry.space_group_name_H-M   'P 1'
#
loop_
_entity.id
_entity.type
_entity.pdbx_description
1 polymer ?
#
loop_
_entity_poly.entity_id
_entity_poly.type
_entity_poly.pdbx_seq_one_letter_code
_entity_poly.pdbx_strand_id
1 'polypeptide(L)'
;RLAVRMRRRLADGEEQQLGLLARCARCGAQAVQPLLRLQGWPSCACEGTQGRWAVTGPLWLGPLQSPVVISELLELADALEHTLAKSGRRLLQRLQADPGLPVCCWSTAELARRLQLQGPPSLHDLVGVLQASGYQACASGVMAGQLRTDAPLDSLLQVCRHLGRKDR
;
A
#
# COMPACT_ATOMS: atom_id res chain seq x y z
N ARG A 1 -5.40 -21.59 -6.01
CA ARG A 1 -6.83 -21.63 -6.42
C ARG A 1 -7.42 -20.24 -6.18
N LEU A 2 -8.26 -19.80 -7.09
CA LEU A 2 -8.99 -18.53 -6.99
C LEU A 2 -10.48 -18.86 -6.80
N ALA A 3 -11.10 -18.32 -5.77
CA ALA A 3 -12.54 -18.37 -5.56
C ALA A 3 -13.11 -16.98 -5.88
N VAL A 4 -14.09 -16.94 -6.79
CA VAL A 4 -14.75 -15.70 -7.20
C VAL A 4 -16.26 -15.82 -7.04
N ARG A 5 -16.89 -14.76 -6.58
CA ARG A 5 -18.34 -14.62 -6.55
C ARG A 5 -18.77 -13.66 -7.63
N MET A 6 -19.49 -14.16 -8.61
CA MET A 6 -20.02 -13.30 -9.68
C MET A 6 -21.34 -12.66 -9.25
N ARG A 7 -21.47 -11.37 -9.49
CA ARG A 7 -22.70 -10.58 -9.29
C ARG A 7 -23.15 -9.99 -10.62
N ARG A 8 -24.45 -9.80 -10.78
CA ARG A 8 -25.01 -9.16 -11.98
C ARG A 8 -24.85 -7.64 -11.97
N ARG A 9 -24.71 -7.04 -10.79
CA ARG A 9 -24.57 -5.59 -10.59
C ARG A 9 -23.45 -5.33 -9.61
N LEU A 10 -22.75 -4.24 -9.79
CA LEU A 10 -21.81 -3.70 -8.81
C LEU A 10 -22.56 -3.29 -7.55
N ALA A 11 -21.93 -3.40 -6.40
CA ALA A 11 -22.42 -2.77 -5.19
C ALA A 11 -22.19 -1.24 -5.28
N ASP A 12 -22.95 -0.48 -4.50
CA ASP A 12 -22.82 0.97 -4.47
C ASP A 12 -21.38 1.38 -4.10
N GLY A 13 -20.78 2.23 -4.93
CA GLY A 13 -19.40 2.68 -4.77
C GLY A 13 -18.32 1.71 -5.27
N GLU A 14 -18.68 0.49 -5.68
CA GLU A 14 -17.72 -0.51 -6.17
C GLU A 14 -17.11 -0.09 -7.52
N GLU A 15 -17.84 0.71 -8.32
CA GLU A 15 -17.35 1.31 -9.57
C GLU A 15 -16.16 2.25 -9.33
N GLN A 16 -16.00 2.80 -8.14
CA GLN A 16 -14.86 3.65 -7.77
C GLN A 16 -13.61 2.84 -7.43
N GLN A 17 -13.77 1.54 -7.24
CA GLN A 17 -12.68 0.62 -6.91
C GLN A 17 -11.99 0.03 -8.15
N LEU A 18 -12.45 0.38 -9.35
CA LEU A 18 -11.75 0.08 -10.60
C LEU A 18 -11.11 1.36 -11.12
N GLY A 19 -9.82 1.34 -11.37
CA GLY A 19 -9.14 2.58 -11.77
C GLY A 19 -7.75 2.39 -12.33
N LEU A 20 -7.04 3.49 -12.40
CA LEU A 20 -5.68 3.59 -12.90
C LEU A 20 -4.74 4.02 -11.80
N LEU A 21 -3.54 3.45 -11.81
CA LEU A 21 -2.41 3.87 -10.99
C LEU A 21 -1.36 4.51 -11.91
N ALA A 22 -0.99 5.73 -11.59
CA ALA A 22 0.08 6.45 -12.26
C ALA A 22 1.31 6.56 -11.34
N ARG A 23 2.49 6.34 -11.93
CA ARG A 23 3.76 6.53 -11.24
C ARG A 23 4.63 7.49 -12.03
N CYS A 24 5.14 8.53 -11.38
CA CYS A 24 6.09 9.42 -12.03
C CYS A 24 7.40 8.69 -12.33
N ALA A 25 7.81 8.68 -13.60
CA ALA A 25 9.03 8.01 -14.03
C ALA A 25 10.30 8.63 -13.40
N ARG A 26 10.26 9.91 -13.00
CA ARG A 26 11.39 10.63 -12.43
C ARG A 26 11.49 10.50 -10.91
N CYS A 27 10.45 10.90 -10.18
CA CYS A 27 10.47 10.90 -8.72
C CYS A 27 9.73 9.72 -8.10
N GLY A 28 9.01 8.91 -8.89
CA GLY A 28 8.22 7.78 -8.43
C GLY A 28 7.02 8.13 -7.59
N ALA A 29 6.61 9.41 -7.53
CA ALA A 29 5.33 9.78 -6.93
C ALA A 29 4.22 8.92 -7.52
N GLN A 30 3.23 8.56 -6.71
CA GLN A 30 2.12 7.72 -7.11
C GLN A 30 0.83 8.53 -7.02
N ALA A 31 -0.07 8.29 -7.96
CA ALA A 31 -1.42 8.83 -7.97
C ALA A 31 -2.38 7.76 -8.48
N VAL A 32 -3.61 7.77 -7.97
CA VAL A 32 -4.66 6.85 -8.40
C VAL A 32 -5.92 7.62 -8.77
N GLN A 33 -6.64 7.12 -9.75
CA GLN A 33 -7.93 7.68 -10.15
C GLN A 33 -8.92 6.57 -10.51
N PRO A 34 -10.17 6.66 -10.05
CA PRO A 34 -11.23 5.76 -10.50
C PRO A 34 -11.44 5.90 -12.02
N LEU A 35 -11.66 4.78 -12.69
CA LEU A 35 -11.82 4.73 -14.15
C LEU A 35 -12.98 5.61 -14.67
N LEU A 36 -14.08 5.69 -13.93
CA LEU A 36 -15.25 6.48 -14.31
C LEU A 36 -15.14 7.96 -13.92
N ARG A 37 -14.07 8.40 -13.31
CA ARG A 37 -13.83 9.79 -12.88
C ARG A 37 -12.43 10.26 -13.24
N LEU A 38 -11.96 9.89 -14.42
CA LEU A 38 -10.64 10.30 -14.87
C LEU A 38 -10.58 11.80 -15.09
N GLN A 39 -9.53 12.40 -14.55
CA GLN A 39 -9.18 13.81 -14.72
C GLN A 39 -7.73 13.91 -15.20
N GLY A 40 -7.24 15.11 -15.44
CA GLY A 40 -5.81 15.32 -15.66
C GLY A 40 -5.00 14.81 -14.46
N TRP A 41 -3.88 14.14 -14.71
CA TRP A 41 -2.98 13.74 -13.63
C TRP A 41 -2.44 14.98 -12.91
N PRO A 42 -2.28 14.93 -11.58
CA PRO A 42 -1.75 16.06 -10.82
C PRO A 42 -0.34 16.41 -11.29
N SER A 43 0.04 17.68 -11.16
CA SER A 43 1.43 18.06 -11.37
C SER A 43 2.33 17.30 -10.40
N CYS A 44 3.44 16.79 -10.91
CA CYS A 44 4.43 16.17 -10.07
C CYS A 44 5.34 17.23 -9.44
N ALA A 45 5.77 17.01 -8.19
CA ALA A 45 6.76 17.84 -7.50
C ALA A 45 8.17 17.83 -8.16
N CYS A 46 8.35 17.13 -9.28
CA CYS A 46 9.55 17.17 -10.09
C CYS A 46 9.66 18.54 -10.76
N GLU A 47 10.48 19.43 -10.21
CA GLU A 47 10.69 20.79 -10.71
C GLU A 47 10.96 20.82 -12.23
N GLY A 48 10.27 21.72 -12.92
CA GLY A 48 10.60 22.23 -14.27
C GLY A 48 10.16 21.40 -15.45
N THR A 49 9.57 20.23 -15.30
CA THR A 49 8.97 19.44 -16.40
C THR A 49 7.70 18.77 -15.94
N GLN A 50 6.66 18.80 -16.76
CA GLN A 50 5.50 17.96 -16.51
C GLN A 50 5.97 16.51 -16.33
N GLY A 51 5.79 15.97 -15.11
CA GLY A 51 6.20 14.62 -14.79
C GLY A 51 5.57 13.65 -15.80
N ARG A 52 6.39 12.81 -16.39
CA ARG A 52 5.88 11.74 -17.25
C ARG A 52 5.27 10.67 -16.35
N TRP A 53 3.97 10.61 -16.32
CA TRP A 53 3.26 9.57 -15.62
C TRP A 53 3.25 8.28 -16.46
N ALA A 54 3.83 7.23 -15.92
CA ALA A 54 3.62 5.87 -16.40
C ALA A 54 2.31 5.38 -15.78
N VAL A 55 1.30 5.15 -16.63
CA VAL A 55 -0.04 4.77 -16.21
C VAL A 55 -0.23 3.27 -16.39
N THR A 56 -0.74 2.60 -15.39
CA THR A 56 -1.03 1.17 -15.36
C THR A 56 -2.49 0.95 -14.99
N GLY A 57 -3.14 0.03 -15.67
CA GLY A 57 -4.53 -0.35 -15.39
C GLY A 57 -5.30 -0.76 -16.66
N PRO A 58 -6.59 -1.04 -16.51
CA PRO A 58 -7.40 -0.92 -15.27
C PRO A 58 -6.97 -1.89 -14.18
N LEU A 59 -6.97 -1.41 -12.93
CA LEU A 59 -6.61 -2.18 -11.73
C LEU A 59 -7.73 -2.08 -10.69
N TRP A 60 -7.80 -3.07 -9.82
CA TRP A 60 -8.61 -2.99 -8.62
C TRP A 60 -7.93 -2.07 -7.59
N LEU A 61 -8.64 -1.02 -7.17
CA LEU A 61 -8.17 -0.01 -6.21
C LEU A 61 -8.79 -0.20 -4.81
N GLY A 62 -9.68 -1.17 -4.66
CA GLY A 62 -10.35 -1.48 -3.40
C GLY A 62 -9.52 -2.40 -2.50
N PRO A 63 -10.07 -2.80 -1.35
CA PRO A 63 -9.45 -3.77 -0.46
C PRO A 63 -9.14 -5.08 -1.20
N LEU A 64 -7.95 -5.63 -0.97
CA LEU A 64 -7.53 -6.88 -1.62
C LEU A 64 -8.08 -8.13 -0.93
N GLN A 65 -8.47 -8.01 0.32
CA GLN A 65 -9.02 -9.09 1.14
C GLN A 65 -10.23 -8.63 1.95
N SER A 66 -11.09 -9.58 2.30
CA SER A 66 -12.17 -9.36 3.25
C SER A 66 -11.66 -9.65 4.67
N PRO A 67 -11.75 -8.70 5.62
CA PRO A 67 -11.37 -8.94 7.00
C PRO A 67 -12.14 -10.11 7.64
N VAL A 68 -13.42 -10.25 7.30
CA VAL A 68 -14.28 -11.35 7.79
C VAL A 68 -13.72 -12.70 7.33
N VAL A 69 -13.43 -12.84 6.03
CA VAL A 69 -12.88 -14.09 5.49
C VAL A 69 -11.51 -14.42 6.08
N ILE A 70 -10.65 -13.41 6.30
CA ILE A 70 -9.34 -13.64 6.94
C ILE A 70 -9.51 -14.10 8.38
N SER A 71 -10.45 -13.53 9.15
CA SER A 71 -10.73 -13.97 10.51
C SER A 71 -11.26 -15.41 10.56
N GLU A 72 -12.22 -15.75 9.70
CA GLU A 72 -12.74 -17.12 9.57
C GLU A 72 -11.63 -18.13 9.20
N LEU A 73 -10.71 -17.74 8.30
CA LEU A 73 -9.57 -18.59 7.94
C LEU A 73 -8.58 -18.77 9.09
N LEU A 74 -8.40 -17.77 9.95
CA LEU A 74 -7.54 -17.88 11.13
C LEU A 74 -8.18 -18.79 12.19
N GLU A 75 -9.48 -18.66 12.45
CA GLU A 75 -10.22 -19.54 13.34
C GLU A 75 -10.16 -20.99 12.86
N LEU A 76 -10.36 -21.23 11.56
CA LEU A 76 -10.24 -22.55 10.96
C LEU A 76 -8.82 -23.10 11.07
N ALA A 77 -7.80 -22.24 10.91
CA ALA A 77 -6.41 -22.61 11.05
C ALA A 77 -6.04 -23.00 12.51
N ASP A 78 -6.71 -22.40 13.48
CA ASP A 78 -6.56 -22.74 14.89
C ASP A 78 -7.21 -24.09 15.22
N ALA A 79 -8.39 -24.33 14.66
CA ALA A 79 -9.10 -25.61 14.82
C ALA A 79 -8.39 -26.80 14.15
N LEU A 80 -7.58 -26.52 13.12
CA LEU A 80 -6.87 -27.52 12.32
C LEU A 80 -5.34 -27.44 12.54
N GLU A 81 -4.90 -27.44 13.79
CA GLU A 81 -3.53 -27.14 14.26
C GLU A 81 -2.38 -27.75 13.42
N HIS A 82 -2.60 -28.89 12.78
CA HIS A 82 -1.56 -29.62 12.03
C HIS A 82 -1.64 -29.46 10.50
N THR A 83 -2.66 -28.77 9.98
CA THR A 83 -2.95 -28.75 8.55
C THR A 83 -2.37 -27.51 7.86
N LEU A 84 -2.21 -26.41 8.56
CA LEU A 84 -1.68 -25.19 8.00
C LEU A 84 -0.19 -25.00 8.38
N ALA A 85 0.66 -24.84 7.35
CA ALA A 85 2.05 -24.50 7.58
C ALA A 85 2.20 -23.19 8.36
N LYS A 86 3.21 -23.09 9.24
CA LYS A 86 3.50 -21.85 10.03
C LYS A 86 3.61 -20.59 9.16
N SER A 87 4.12 -20.73 7.93
CA SER A 87 4.20 -19.63 6.95
C SER A 87 2.81 -19.14 6.49
N GLY A 88 1.86 -20.04 6.30
CA GLY A 88 0.49 -19.70 5.93
C GLY A 88 -0.22 -18.92 7.04
N ARG A 89 -0.09 -19.39 8.30
CA ARG A 89 -0.65 -18.67 9.46
C ARG A 89 -0.06 -17.26 9.59
N ARG A 90 1.26 -17.12 9.46
CA ARG A 90 1.92 -15.80 9.49
C ARG A 90 1.44 -14.88 8.36
N LEU A 91 1.16 -15.44 7.18
CA LEU A 91 0.58 -14.67 6.07
C LEU A 91 -0.81 -14.16 6.42
N LEU A 92 -1.70 -15.03 6.93
CA LEU A 92 -3.05 -14.64 7.34
C LEU A 92 -3.03 -13.54 8.42
N GLN A 93 -2.16 -13.66 9.42
CA GLN A 93 -1.99 -12.64 10.46
C GLN A 93 -1.53 -11.29 9.87
N ARG A 94 -0.61 -11.30 8.90
CA ARG A 94 -0.19 -10.07 8.22
C ARG A 94 -1.31 -9.47 7.39
N LEU A 95 -2.08 -10.29 6.69
CA LEU A 95 -3.23 -9.84 5.90
C LEU A 95 -4.36 -9.31 6.79
N GLN A 96 -4.55 -9.87 7.98
CA GLN A 96 -5.50 -9.35 8.95
C GLN A 96 -5.13 -7.93 9.42
N ALA A 97 -3.84 -7.66 9.58
CA ALA A 97 -3.33 -6.35 9.96
C ALA A 97 -3.26 -5.33 8.80
N ASP A 98 -3.38 -5.80 7.55
CA ASP A 98 -3.33 -4.96 6.35
C ASP A 98 -4.75 -4.78 5.79
N PRO A 99 -5.39 -3.60 5.93
CA PRO A 99 -6.72 -3.36 5.37
C PRO A 99 -6.73 -3.32 3.82
N GLY A 100 -5.58 -3.44 3.16
CA GLY A 100 -5.45 -3.33 1.70
C GLY A 100 -5.53 -1.91 1.16
N LEU A 101 -5.65 -0.91 2.03
CA LEU A 101 -5.76 0.52 1.71
C LEU A 101 -4.77 1.34 2.55
N PRO A 102 -4.35 2.49 2.05
CA PRO A 102 -4.49 2.96 0.66
C PRO A 102 -3.73 2.07 -0.33
N VAL A 103 -4.09 2.18 -1.61
CA VAL A 103 -3.55 1.32 -2.68
C VAL A 103 -2.05 1.54 -2.90
N CYS A 104 -1.60 2.78 -2.73
CA CYS A 104 -0.20 3.15 -2.94
C CYS A 104 0.72 2.45 -1.93
N CYS A 105 1.68 1.69 -2.48
CA CYS A 105 2.69 0.99 -1.70
C CYS A 105 4.08 1.56 -1.96
N TRP A 106 4.89 1.64 -0.90
CA TRP A 106 6.23 2.18 -0.94
C TRP A 106 7.23 1.19 -0.33
N SER A 107 8.29 0.89 -1.03
CA SER A 107 9.40 0.08 -0.49
C SER A 107 10.28 0.95 0.41
N THR A 108 10.48 0.53 1.67
CA THR A 108 11.39 1.22 2.60
C THR A 108 12.83 1.22 2.09
N ALA A 109 13.25 0.14 1.42
CA ALA A 109 14.57 0.05 0.79
C ALA A 109 14.72 1.05 -0.38
N GLU A 110 13.68 1.24 -1.20
CA GLU A 110 13.72 2.24 -2.28
C GLU A 110 13.78 3.67 -1.72
N LEU A 111 13.03 3.95 -0.64
CA LEU A 111 13.07 5.25 0.03
C LEU A 111 14.45 5.53 0.63
N ALA A 112 15.05 4.53 1.30
CA ALA A 112 16.41 4.64 1.83
C ALA A 112 17.44 4.91 0.74
N ARG A 113 17.39 4.17 -0.36
CA ARG A 113 18.29 4.36 -1.51
C ARG A 113 18.18 5.77 -2.09
N ARG A 114 16.96 6.32 -2.22
CA ARG A 114 16.73 7.69 -2.70
C ARG A 114 17.34 8.75 -1.80
N LEU A 115 17.26 8.54 -0.51
CA LEU A 115 17.75 9.46 0.50
C LEU A 115 19.22 9.21 0.86
N GLN A 116 19.86 8.23 0.21
CA GLN A 116 21.23 7.80 0.51
C GLN A 116 21.44 7.48 1.99
N LEU A 117 20.43 6.85 2.62
CA LEU A 117 20.52 6.37 3.98
C LEU A 117 21.38 5.10 4.03
N GLN A 118 22.02 4.83 5.16
CA GLN A 118 22.81 3.61 5.36
C GLN A 118 21.98 2.32 5.36
N GLY A 119 20.68 2.45 5.68
CA GLY A 119 19.71 1.35 5.67
C GLY A 119 18.28 1.84 5.60
N PRO A 120 17.32 0.93 5.37
CA PRO A 120 15.91 1.29 5.40
C PRO A 120 15.49 1.64 6.83
N PRO A 121 14.68 2.71 7.01
CA PRO A 121 14.14 3.04 8.32
C PRO A 121 13.25 1.91 8.83
N SER A 122 13.11 1.80 10.16
CA SER A 122 12.18 0.87 10.79
C SER A 122 10.77 1.08 10.24
N LEU A 123 10.16 0.03 9.69
CA LEU A 123 8.81 0.09 9.16
C LEU A 123 7.78 0.46 10.24
N HIS A 124 7.99 -0.05 11.46
CA HIS A 124 7.15 0.24 12.62
C HIS A 124 7.16 1.73 12.96
N ASP A 125 8.35 2.32 13.06
CA ASP A 125 8.51 3.74 13.42
C ASP A 125 7.99 4.65 12.30
N LEU A 126 8.23 4.26 11.04
CA LEU A 126 7.73 4.99 9.88
C LEU A 126 6.20 5.04 9.86
N VAL A 127 5.53 3.90 10.11
CA VAL A 127 4.07 3.82 10.25
C VAL A 127 3.59 4.68 11.41
N GLY A 128 4.20 4.57 12.58
CA GLY A 128 3.81 5.32 13.77
C GLY A 128 3.90 6.85 13.58
N VAL A 129 5.00 7.34 12.99
CA VAL A 129 5.19 8.77 12.71
C VAL A 129 4.18 9.30 11.68
N LEU A 130 3.90 8.53 10.63
CA LEU A 130 2.90 8.91 9.63
C LEU A 130 1.50 8.97 10.21
N GLN A 131 1.12 7.98 11.01
CA GLN A 131 -0.18 7.97 11.71
C GLN A 131 -0.30 9.15 12.69
N ALA A 132 0.75 9.44 13.45
CA ALA A 132 0.79 10.60 14.34
C ALA A 132 0.70 11.94 13.58
N SER A 133 1.09 11.96 12.31
CA SER A 133 0.95 13.11 11.40
C SER A 133 -0.41 13.18 10.70
N GLY A 134 -1.36 12.29 11.03
CA GLY A 134 -2.72 12.27 10.50
C GLY A 134 -2.89 11.51 9.18
N TYR A 135 -1.86 10.84 8.68
CA TYR A 135 -1.96 10.01 7.48
C TYR A 135 -2.43 8.59 7.80
N GLN A 136 -3.11 7.97 6.85
CA GLN A 136 -3.32 6.53 6.89
C GLN A 136 -1.98 5.85 6.56
N ALA A 137 -1.56 4.94 7.41
CA ALA A 137 -0.33 4.17 7.19
C ALA A 137 -0.43 2.80 7.84
N CYS A 138 0.05 1.77 7.14
CA CYS A 138 0.20 0.42 7.67
C CYS A 138 1.30 -0.34 6.93
N ALA A 139 1.81 -1.40 7.55
CA ALA A 139 2.69 -2.34 6.87
C ALA A 139 1.91 -3.16 5.85
N SER A 140 2.49 -3.42 4.68
CA SER A 140 1.89 -4.31 3.70
C SER A 140 1.89 -5.75 4.21
N GLY A 141 0.71 -6.38 4.25
CA GLY A 141 0.57 -7.80 4.55
C GLY A 141 1.06 -8.71 3.42
N VAL A 142 1.09 -8.20 2.20
CA VAL A 142 1.48 -8.97 1.00
C VAL A 142 2.99 -9.04 0.86
N MET A 143 3.70 -7.92 1.00
CA MET A 143 5.15 -7.86 0.82
C MET A 143 5.84 -7.25 2.05
N ALA A 144 6.84 -7.97 2.56
CA ALA A 144 7.67 -7.48 3.64
C ALA A 144 8.47 -6.23 3.21
N GLY A 145 8.69 -5.30 4.13
CA GLY A 145 9.43 -4.07 3.87
C GLY A 145 8.67 -3.05 3.00
N GLN A 146 7.38 -3.24 2.82
CA GLN A 146 6.51 -2.28 2.15
C GLN A 146 5.52 -1.64 3.12
N LEU A 147 5.27 -0.38 2.87
CA LEU A 147 4.35 0.49 3.58
C LEU A 147 3.22 0.89 2.63
N ARG A 148 1.99 0.89 3.13
CA ARG A 148 0.85 1.56 2.50
C ARG A 148 0.62 2.89 3.19
N THR A 149 0.44 3.94 2.42
CA THR A 149 0.10 5.26 2.97
C THR A 149 -0.51 6.17 1.91
N ASP A 150 -1.38 7.07 2.33
CA ASP A 150 -1.90 8.19 1.54
C ASP A 150 -1.02 9.45 1.66
N ALA A 151 0.03 9.40 2.47
CA ALA A 151 0.97 10.50 2.60
C ALA A 151 1.60 10.86 1.25
N PRO A 152 1.66 12.16 0.90
CA PRO A 152 2.41 12.62 -0.26
C PRO A 152 3.88 12.20 -0.18
N LEU A 153 4.50 12.00 -1.35
CA LEU A 153 5.91 11.56 -1.40
C LEU A 153 6.84 12.45 -0.59
N ASP A 154 6.64 13.78 -0.64
CA ASP A 154 7.51 14.73 0.08
C ASP A 154 7.43 14.56 1.59
N SER A 155 6.22 14.40 2.14
CA SER A 155 6.01 14.11 3.55
C SER A 155 6.64 12.77 3.94
N LEU A 156 6.47 11.75 3.12
CA LEU A 156 7.08 10.43 3.33
C LEU A 156 8.61 10.50 3.35
N LEU A 157 9.22 11.23 2.40
CA LEU A 157 10.67 11.43 2.35
C LEU A 157 11.18 12.23 3.55
N GLN A 158 10.42 13.22 4.02
CA GLN A 158 10.76 14.00 5.21
C GLN A 158 10.80 13.11 6.48
N VAL A 159 9.79 12.28 6.67
CA VAL A 159 9.74 11.34 7.80
C VAL A 159 10.91 10.34 7.72
N CYS A 160 11.17 9.78 6.54
CA CYS A 160 12.30 8.87 6.36
C CYS A 160 13.66 9.53 6.69
N ARG A 161 13.88 10.80 6.31
CA ARG A 161 15.10 11.53 6.66
C ARG A 161 15.24 11.74 8.17
N HIS A 162 14.12 12.03 8.82
CA HIS A 162 14.12 12.24 10.28
C HIS A 162 14.50 10.96 11.02
N LEU A 163 13.91 9.84 10.64
CA LEU A 163 14.20 8.54 11.24
C LEU A 163 15.64 8.09 10.96
N GLY A 164 16.12 8.21 9.72
CA GLY A 164 17.49 7.83 9.37
C GLY A 164 18.60 8.70 10.00
N ARG A 165 18.24 9.81 10.66
CA ARG A 165 19.18 10.59 11.48
C ARG A 165 19.25 10.15 12.92
N LYS A 166 18.20 9.50 13.42
CA LYS A 166 18.16 8.97 14.80
C LYS A 166 18.98 7.69 14.97
N ASP A 167 19.20 6.97 13.89
CA ASP A 167 19.96 5.71 13.87
C ASP A 167 21.49 5.94 13.73
N ARG A 168 21.95 7.19 13.83
CA ARG A 168 23.38 7.57 13.90
C ARG A 168 23.74 7.97 15.31
#